data_bb963e804824158947459d70dfe89740
#
_entry.id   bb963e804824158947459d70dfe89740
#
_cell.length_a   1.000
_cell.length_b   1.000
_cell.length_c   1.000
_cell.angle_alpha   90.00
_cell.angle_beta   90.00
_cell.angle_gamma   90.00
#
_symmetry.space_group_name_H-M   'P 1'
#
loop_
_entity.id
_entity.type
_entity.pdbx_description
1 polymer ?
#
loop_
_entity_poly.entity_id
_entity_poly.type
_entity_poly.pdbx_seq_one_letter_code
_entity_poly.pdbx_strand_id
1 'polypeptide(L)'
;EIYTLSLHDALPISMASIAECTENNIDYKTLFAESEFKIRNTLDAISHATCGMAIDIEAKLIAVCSLSGMTARMVSRFRPPIDILGLTTNERTLRKLSLSWGVTPVMCDEFNSTDVLFYTANRISKATFSLKKGDRIVITGGITNGISGNTNLIKVDTIG
;
A
#
# COMPACT_ATOMS: atom_id res chain seq x y z
N GLU A 1 9.40 -19.80 -36.56
CA GLU A 1 10.58 -19.16 -35.96
C GLU A 1 10.62 -19.54 -34.49
N ILE A 2 11.63 -20.34 -34.09
CA ILE A 2 11.87 -20.67 -32.69
C ILE A 2 12.64 -19.48 -32.12
N TYR A 3 11.95 -18.61 -31.36
CA TYR A 3 12.62 -17.56 -30.60
C TYR A 3 13.44 -18.23 -29.50
N THR A 4 14.73 -18.36 -29.69
CA THR A 4 15.66 -18.71 -28.61
C THR A 4 15.71 -17.51 -27.66
N LEU A 5 15.05 -17.64 -26.50
CA LEU A 5 15.25 -16.70 -25.40
C LEU A 5 16.74 -16.58 -25.10
N SER A 6 17.27 -15.38 -25.17
CA SER A 6 18.67 -15.14 -24.76
C SER A 6 18.81 -15.42 -23.26
N LEU A 7 20.03 -15.75 -22.80
CA LEU A 7 20.30 -15.94 -21.38
C LEU A 7 19.93 -14.68 -20.56
N HIS A 8 20.06 -13.49 -21.16
CA HIS A 8 19.67 -12.22 -20.57
C HIS A 8 18.16 -12.08 -20.36
N ASP A 9 17.33 -12.69 -21.20
CA ASP A 9 15.87 -12.67 -21.06
C ASP A 9 15.40 -13.78 -20.11
N ALA A 10 16.06 -14.94 -20.14
CA ALA A 10 15.69 -16.11 -19.32
C ALA A 10 15.92 -15.86 -17.80
N LEU A 11 16.99 -15.17 -17.42
CA LEU A 11 17.32 -14.90 -16.03
C LEU A 11 16.26 -14.04 -15.31
N PRO A 12 15.85 -12.87 -15.82
CA PRO A 12 14.80 -12.07 -15.20
C PRO A 12 13.46 -12.81 -15.09
N ILE A 13 13.10 -13.58 -16.10
CA ILE A 13 11.86 -14.39 -16.09
C ILE A 13 11.91 -15.44 -14.98
N SER A 14 13.02 -16.17 -14.88
CA SER A 14 13.21 -17.18 -13.84
C SER A 14 13.22 -16.56 -12.44
N MET A 15 13.88 -15.40 -12.27
CA MET A 15 13.89 -14.67 -11.00
C MET A 15 12.49 -14.20 -10.60
N ALA A 16 11.70 -13.70 -11.55
CA ALA A 16 10.31 -13.29 -11.29
C ALA A 16 9.46 -14.50 -10.87
N SER A 17 9.57 -15.62 -11.57
CA SER A 17 8.84 -16.85 -11.23
C SER A 17 9.23 -17.41 -9.87
N ILE A 18 10.50 -17.36 -9.50
CA ILE A 18 10.97 -17.78 -8.16
C ILE A 18 10.42 -16.83 -7.09
N ALA A 19 10.45 -15.52 -7.33
CA ALA A 19 9.92 -14.54 -6.39
C ALA A 19 8.42 -14.75 -6.16
N GLU A 20 7.64 -14.91 -7.23
CA GLU A 20 6.20 -15.17 -7.17
C GLU A 20 5.90 -16.48 -6.43
N CYS A 21 6.62 -17.55 -6.76
CA CYS A 21 6.46 -18.83 -6.07
C CYS A 21 6.78 -18.71 -4.57
N THR A 22 7.85 -17.99 -4.22
CA THR A 22 8.25 -17.76 -2.83
C THR A 22 7.20 -16.94 -2.08
N GLU A 23 6.74 -15.83 -2.66
CA GLU A 23 5.74 -14.95 -2.04
C GLU A 23 4.42 -15.70 -1.76
N ASN A 24 3.99 -16.56 -2.67
CA ASN A 24 2.77 -17.38 -2.50
C ASN A 24 2.90 -18.44 -1.39
N ASN A 25 4.11 -18.78 -0.96
CA ASN A 25 4.35 -19.76 0.11
C ASN A 25 4.69 -19.12 1.47
N ILE A 26 4.83 -17.79 1.55
CA ILE A 26 5.06 -17.07 2.80
C ILE A 26 3.72 -16.79 3.50
N ASP A 27 3.58 -17.22 4.75
CA ASP A 27 2.49 -16.75 5.61
C ASP A 27 2.83 -15.39 6.21
N TYR A 28 2.51 -14.34 5.46
CA TYR A 28 2.75 -12.95 5.88
C TYR A 28 1.97 -12.55 7.14
N LYS A 29 0.84 -13.20 7.43
CA LYS A 29 0.06 -12.94 8.65
C LYS A 29 0.82 -13.40 9.87
N THR A 30 1.31 -14.63 9.84
CA THR A 30 2.15 -15.18 10.92
C THR A 30 3.45 -14.40 11.03
N LEU A 31 4.10 -14.08 9.90
CA LEU A 31 5.31 -13.28 9.88
C LEU A 31 5.11 -11.90 10.52
N PHE A 32 3.98 -11.23 10.24
CA PHE A 32 3.65 -9.96 10.87
C PHE A 32 3.45 -10.10 12.38
N ALA A 33 2.73 -11.13 12.82
CA ALA A 33 2.44 -11.37 14.24
C ALA A 33 3.69 -11.73 15.07
N GLU A 34 4.64 -12.46 14.48
CA GLU A 34 5.87 -12.91 15.15
C GLU A 34 7.03 -11.90 15.05
N SER A 35 6.89 -10.90 14.19
CA SER A 35 7.96 -9.91 13.98
C SER A 35 8.00 -8.87 15.10
N GLU A 36 9.15 -8.74 15.74
CA GLU A 36 9.42 -7.66 16.70
C GLU A 36 9.74 -6.35 15.96
N PHE A 37 8.71 -5.57 15.65
CA PHE A 37 8.91 -4.28 15.01
C PHE A 37 9.33 -3.19 16.01
N LYS A 38 10.45 -2.55 15.72
CA LYS A 38 10.90 -1.40 16.51
C LYS A 38 10.14 -0.15 16.06
N ILE A 39 9.19 0.28 16.87
CA ILE A 39 8.42 1.51 16.68
C ILE A 39 9.21 2.69 17.26
N ARG A 40 9.55 3.67 16.43
CA ARG A 40 10.44 4.78 16.79
C ARG A 40 9.74 6.14 16.87
N ASN A 41 8.64 6.28 16.14
CA ASN A 41 7.92 7.55 16.01
C ASN A 41 6.43 7.32 15.68
N THR A 42 5.66 8.38 15.64
CA THR A 42 4.21 8.34 15.35
C THR A 42 3.90 7.72 13.99
N LEU A 43 4.71 8.01 12.96
CA LEU A 43 4.52 7.44 11.63
C LEU A 43 4.68 5.92 11.63
N ASP A 44 5.71 5.41 12.30
CA ASP A 44 5.90 3.96 12.47
C ASP A 44 4.70 3.34 13.20
N ALA A 45 4.25 3.97 14.30
CA ALA A 45 3.12 3.48 15.10
C ALA A 45 1.82 3.42 14.28
N ILE A 46 1.49 4.48 13.56
CA ILE A 46 0.29 4.54 12.72
C ILE A 46 0.38 3.52 11.57
N SER A 47 1.54 3.43 10.92
CA SER A 47 1.72 2.47 9.82
C SER A 47 1.60 1.03 10.30
N HIS A 48 2.17 0.69 11.45
CA HIS A 48 2.02 -0.62 12.08
C HIS A 48 0.58 -0.91 12.47
N ALA A 49 -0.08 0.03 13.15
CA ALA A 49 -1.49 -0.08 13.53
C ALA A 49 -2.42 -0.23 12.31
N THR A 50 -2.11 0.46 11.21
CA THR A 50 -2.83 0.34 9.93
C THR A 50 -2.75 -1.10 9.39
N CYS A 51 -1.55 -1.69 9.39
CA CYS A 51 -1.35 -3.07 8.95
C CYS A 51 -2.07 -4.06 9.85
N GLY A 52 -1.91 -3.95 11.18
CA GLY A 52 -2.60 -4.81 12.15
C GLY A 52 -4.11 -4.72 12.03
N MET A 53 -4.66 -3.51 11.98
CA MET A 53 -6.09 -3.30 11.77
C MET A 53 -6.59 -3.94 10.47
N ALA A 54 -5.86 -3.76 9.37
CA ALA A 54 -6.25 -4.32 8.09
C ALA A 54 -6.25 -5.85 8.10
N ILE A 55 -5.29 -6.48 8.79
CA ILE A 55 -5.22 -7.93 8.99
C ILE A 55 -6.39 -8.41 9.85
N ASP A 56 -6.65 -7.76 10.99
CA ASP A 56 -7.67 -8.18 11.97
C ASP A 56 -9.10 -8.12 11.39
N ILE A 57 -9.38 -7.11 10.56
CA ILE A 57 -10.70 -6.97 9.93
C ILE A 57 -10.79 -7.64 8.55
N GLU A 58 -9.75 -8.34 8.11
CA GLU A 58 -9.66 -8.96 6.79
C GLU A 58 -9.97 -7.95 5.65
N ALA A 59 -9.38 -6.76 5.75
CA ALA A 59 -9.53 -5.74 4.74
C ALA A 59 -8.98 -6.21 3.39
N LYS A 60 -9.57 -5.76 2.30
CA LYS A 60 -9.14 -6.09 0.95
C LYS A 60 -8.08 -5.14 0.41
N LEU A 61 -7.93 -3.98 1.03
CA LEU A 61 -7.00 -2.95 0.56
C LEU A 61 -6.61 -2.01 1.70
N ILE A 62 -5.37 -1.56 1.68
CA ILE A 62 -4.89 -0.43 2.48
C ILE A 62 -4.68 0.76 1.53
N ALA A 63 -5.48 1.82 1.65
CA ALA A 63 -5.31 3.05 0.88
C ALA A 63 -4.50 4.07 1.69
N VAL A 64 -3.35 4.46 1.17
CA VAL A 64 -2.42 5.38 1.83
C VAL A 64 -2.34 6.69 1.07
N CYS A 65 -2.75 7.79 1.69
CA CYS A 65 -2.66 9.12 1.14
C CYS A 65 -1.38 9.81 1.64
N SER A 66 -0.40 10.05 0.76
CA SER A 66 0.90 10.59 1.16
C SER A 66 1.56 11.43 0.07
N LEU A 67 1.88 12.71 0.37
CA LEU A 67 2.58 13.59 -0.57
C LEU A 67 4.00 13.10 -0.89
N SER A 68 4.75 12.73 0.14
CA SER A 68 6.15 12.28 0.00
C SER A 68 6.30 10.78 -0.24
N GLY A 69 5.22 10.01 -0.12
CA GLY A 69 5.23 8.54 -0.18
C GLY A 69 5.82 7.87 1.07
N MET A 70 6.21 8.63 2.10
CA MET A 70 6.85 8.07 3.29
C MET A 70 5.92 7.08 4.00
N THR A 71 4.66 7.43 4.20
CA THR A 71 3.65 6.57 4.84
C THR A 71 3.45 5.27 4.07
N ALA A 72 3.30 5.34 2.74
CA ALA A 72 3.14 4.15 1.91
C ALA A 72 4.37 3.23 1.99
N ARG A 73 5.58 3.79 2.03
CA ARG A 73 6.80 3.02 2.25
C ARG A 73 6.87 2.39 3.64
N MET A 74 6.39 3.09 4.67
CA MET A 74 6.37 2.53 6.03
C MET A 74 5.35 1.39 6.13
N VAL A 75 4.16 1.53 5.56
CA VAL A 75 3.17 0.43 5.47
C VAL A 75 3.76 -0.75 4.69
N SER A 76 4.36 -0.51 3.52
CA SER A 76 5.04 -1.54 2.72
C SER A 76 6.14 -2.28 3.50
N ARG A 77 6.89 -1.57 4.37
CA ARG A 77 7.96 -2.16 5.19
C ARG A 77 7.46 -3.26 6.12
N PHE A 78 6.23 -3.14 6.60
CA PHE A 78 5.63 -4.13 7.49
C PHE A 78 5.10 -5.37 6.76
N ARG A 79 5.18 -5.40 5.43
CA ARG A 79 4.80 -6.54 4.60
C ARG A 79 3.40 -7.12 4.91
N PRO A 80 2.34 -6.31 5.00
CA PRO A 80 1.00 -6.84 5.24
C PRO A 80 0.57 -7.76 4.07
N PRO A 81 -0.20 -8.83 4.33
CA PRO A 81 -0.73 -9.73 3.28
C PRO A 81 -1.91 -9.09 2.51
N ILE A 82 -1.86 -7.80 2.26
CA ILE A 82 -2.95 -6.98 1.74
C ILE A 82 -2.33 -5.96 0.78
N ASP A 83 -2.95 -5.77 -0.37
CA ASP A 83 -2.52 -4.78 -1.35
C ASP A 83 -2.52 -3.37 -0.78
N ILE A 84 -1.57 -2.57 -1.21
CA ILE A 84 -1.41 -1.18 -0.76
C ILE A 84 -1.61 -0.24 -1.96
N LEU A 85 -2.64 0.59 -1.91
CA LEU A 85 -2.84 1.70 -2.84
C LEU A 85 -2.12 2.94 -2.32
N GLY A 86 -1.11 3.41 -3.02
CA GLY A 86 -0.36 4.60 -2.67
C GLY A 86 -0.84 5.83 -3.45
N LEU A 87 -1.63 6.71 -2.82
CA LEU A 87 -2.15 7.93 -3.43
C LEU A 87 -1.19 9.09 -3.21
N THR A 88 -0.81 9.76 -4.28
CA THR A 88 0.09 10.91 -4.23
C THR A 88 -0.24 11.95 -5.30
N THR A 89 0.06 13.22 -5.00
CA THR A 89 -0.07 14.34 -5.94
C THR A 89 1.24 14.63 -6.66
N ASN A 90 2.31 13.91 -6.35
CA ASN A 90 3.66 14.16 -6.82
C ASN A 90 4.16 13.04 -7.75
N GLU A 91 4.44 13.38 -9.00
CA GLU A 91 4.88 12.42 -10.02
C GLU A 91 6.21 11.72 -9.66
N ARG A 92 7.16 12.43 -9.04
CA ARG A 92 8.42 11.82 -8.58
C ARG A 92 8.17 10.80 -7.49
N THR A 93 7.23 11.07 -6.59
CA THR A 93 6.80 10.15 -5.52
C THR A 93 6.12 8.94 -6.12
N LEU A 94 5.25 9.13 -7.11
CA LEU A 94 4.60 8.03 -7.84
C LEU A 94 5.63 7.03 -8.36
N ARG A 95 6.62 7.52 -9.11
CA ARG A 95 7.69 6.66 -9.67
C ARG A 95 8.51 5.94 -8.60
N LYS A 96 8.79 6.59 -7.47
CA LYS A 96 9.51 5.96 -6.35
C LYS A 96 8.70 4.87 -5.66
N LEU A 97 7.40 5.06 -5.53
CA LEU A 97 6.51 4.10 -4.90
C LEU A 97 6.37 2.80 -5.71
N SER A 98 6.55 2.85 -7.04
CA SER A 98 6.57 1.65 -7.88
C SER A 98 7.68 0.66 -7.52
N LEU A 99 8.67 1.08 -6.75
CA LEU A 99 9.74 0.22 -6.24
C LEU A 99 9.46 -0.31 -4.83
N SER A 100 8.31 0.03 -4.25
CA SER A 100 7.92 -0.41 -2.90
C SER A 100 7.07 -1.67 -2.99
N TRP A 101 7.40 -2.65 -2.18
CA TRP A 101 6.72 -3.94 -2.18
C TRP A 101 5.21 -3.79 -1.89
N GLY A 102 4.38 -4.45 -2.68
CA GLY A 102 2.92 -4.47 -2.53
C GLY A 102 2.22 -3.12 -2.76
N VAL A 103 2.94 -2.09 -3.25
CA VAL A 103 2.37 -0.75 -3.47
C VAL A 103 2.00 -0.56 -4.95
N THR A 104 0.73 -0.29 -5.20
CA THR A 104 0.23 0.22 -6.47
C THR A 104 0.08 1.74 -6.36
N PRO A 105 0.99 2.54 -6.94
CA PRO A 105 0.93 3.98 -6.84
C PRO A 105 -0.03 4.58 -7.87
N VAL A 106 -0.85 5.54 -7.43
CA VAL A 106 -1.80 6.26 -8.31
C VAL A 106 -1.72 7.77 -8.05
N MET A 107 -1.76 8.55 -9.12
CA MET A 107 -1.87 10.00 -9.02
C MET A 107 -3.28 10.42 -8.62
N CYS A 108 -3.36 11.43 -7.77
CA CYS A 108 -4.63 12.03 -7.36
C CYS A 108 -4.48 13.55 -7.21
N ASP A 109 -5.60 14.23 -7.08
CA ASP A 109 -5.63 15.66 -6.77
C ASP A 109 -5.31 15.92 -5.29
N GLU A 110 -5.00 17.17 -4.95
CA GLU A 110 -4.74 17.55 -3.56
C GLU A 110 -5.97 17.38 -2.67
N PHE A 111 -5.74 16.97 -1.44
CA PHE A 111 -6.77 16.79 -0.44
C PHE A 111 -6.90 18.06 0.41
N ASN A 112 -7.98 18.80 0.21
CA ASN A 112 -8.26 20.04 0.95
C ASN A 112 -8.98 19.79 2.30
N SER A 113 -9.49 18.57 2.51
CA SER A 113 -10.14 18.14 3.75
C SER A 113 -10.06 16.61 3.91
N THR A 114 -10.35 16.14 5.14
CA THR A 114 -10.44 14.69 5.42
C THR A 114 -11.54 14.03 4.60
N ASP A 115 -12.67 14.70 4.39
CA ASP A 115 -13.77 14.14 3.63
C ASP A 115 -13.42 13.93 2.17
N VAL A 116 -12.72 14.90 1.56
CA VAL A 116 -12.20 14.79 0.20
C VAL A 116 -11.15 13.67 0.11
N LEU A 117 -10.28 13.54 1.12
CA LEU A 117 -9.29 12.47 1.19
C LEU A 117 -9.99 11.10 1.22
N PHE A 118 -10.97 10.89 2.09
CA PHE A 118 -11.68 9.61 2.20
C PHE A 118 -12.49 9.29 0.95
N TYR A 119 -13.20 10.27 0.41
CA TYR A 119 -13.96 10.12 -0.83
C TYR A 119 -13.04 9.73 -2.01
N THR A 120 -11.93 10.44 -2.16
CA THR A 120 -10.97 10.17 -3.24
C THR A 120 -10.31 8.81 -3.08
N ALA A 121 -9.90 8.45 -1.86
CA ALA A 121 -9.34 7.13 -1.56
C ALA A 121 -10.32 6.02 -1.92
N ASN A 122 -11.59 6.12 -1.49
CA ASN A 122 -12.62 5.14 -1.79
C ASN A 122 -12.89 5.04 -3.30
N ARG A 123 -13.06 6.18 -3.98
CA ARG A 123 -13.30 6.24 -5.44
C ARG A 123 -12.17 5.59 -6.25
N ILE A 124 -10.91 5.93 -5.93
CA ILE A 124 -9.76 5.37 -6.66
C ILE A 124 -9.56 3.90 -6.31
N SER A 125 -9.78 3.50 -5.05
CA SER A 125 -9.75 2.09 -4.66
C SER A 125 -10.68 1.23 -5.50
N LYS A 126 -11.92 1.68 -5.69
CA LYS A 126 -12.91 0.99 -6.56
C LYS A 126 -12.50 0.95 -8.03
N ALA A 127 -11.88 2.02 -8.53
CA ALA A 127 -11.47 2.10 -9.93
C ALA A 127 -10.22 1.26 -10.24
N THR A 128 -9.35 1.06 -9.24
CA THR A 128 -8.04 0.40 -9.43
C THR A 128 -8.10 -1.09 -9.08
N PHE A 129 -8.89 -1.46 -8.07
CA PHE A 129 -9.00 -2.83 -7.57
C PHE A 129 -10.41 -3.37 -7.76
N SER A 130 -10.53 -4.69 -7.99
CA SER A 130 -11.81 -5.38 -8.17
C SER A 130 -12.54 -5.57 -6.84
N LEU A 131 -12.85 -4.46 -6.15
CA LEU A 131 -13.55 -4.47 -4.88
C LEU A 131 -15.05 -4.70 -5.06
N LYS A 132 -15.64 -5.47 -4.16
CA LYS A 132 -17.07 -5.80 -4.15
C LYS A 132 -17.79 -5.03 -3.05
N LYS A 133 -19.10 -4.88 -3.21
CA LYS A 133 -19.96 -4.34 -2.15
C LYS A 133 -19.79 -5.17 -0.87
N GLY A 134 -19.55 -4.49 0.23
CA GLY A 134 -19.29 -5.11 1.54
C GLY A 134 -17.80 -5.33 1.84
N ASP A 135 -16.88 -5.21 0.86
CA ASP A 135 -15.46 -5.27 1.14
C ASP A 135 -15.01 -4.11 2.03
N ARG A 136 -14.11 -4.40 2.96
CA ARG A 136 -13.53 -3.40 3.86
C ARG A 136 -12.19 -2.92 3.33
N ILE A 137 -11.95 -1.63 3.46
CA ILE A 137 -10.67 -0.99 3.17
C ILE A 137 -10.22 -0.18 4.39
N VAL A 138 -8.91 -0.11 4.59
CA VAL A 138 -8.31 0.76 5.62
C VAL A 138 -7.66 1.93 4.93
N ILE A 139 -8.04 3.15 5.31
CA ILE A 139 -7.49 4.38 4.75
C ILE A 139 -6.61 5.03 5.81
N THR A 140 -5.38 5.36 5.45
CA THR A 140 -4.47 6.10 6.32
C THR A 140 -3.88 7.30 5.59
N GLY A 141 -3.61 8.35 6.34
CA GLY A 141 -3.06 9.59 5.79
C GLY A 141 -3.03 10.70 6.81
N GLY A 142 -2.87 11.89 6.35
CA GLY A 142 -2.99 13.10 7.16
C GLY A 142 -3.43 14.26 6.30
N ILE A 143 -4.13 15.23 6.90
CA ILE A 143 -4.41 16.48 6.25
C ILE A 143 -3.09 17.22 6.13
N THR A 144 -2.65 17.36 4.90
CA THR A 144 -1.42 18.08 4.61
C THR A 144 -1.77 19.52 4.28
N ASN A 145 -1.71 20.41 5.23
CA ASN A 145 -1.65 21.85 4.94
C ASN A 145 -0.29 22.19 4.24
N GLY A 146 0.06 21.42 3.21
CA GLY A 146 1.35 21.54 2.52
C GLY A 146 2.56 20.93 3.25
N ILE A 147 2.38 20.39 4.46
CA ILE A 147 3.47 19.82 5.27
C ILE A 147 3.49 18.29 5.11
N SER A 148 4.60 17.77 4.56
CA SER A 148 4.84 16.34 4.45
C SER A 148 5.12 15.72 5.82
N GLY A 149 4.63 14.50 6.04
CA GLY A 149 4.94 13.71 7.26
C GLY A 149 3.87 13.76 8.35
N ASN A 150 2.73 14.38 8.12
CA ASN A 150 1.64 14.55 9.08
C ASN A 150 0.60 13.41 9.04
N THR A 151 1.03 12.18 8.87
CA THR A 151 0.13 11.02 8.94
C THR A 151 -0.35 10.85 10.39
N ASN A 152 -1.65 11.04 10.62
CA ASN A 152 -2.21 11.10 11.97
C ASN A 152 -3.62 10.49 12.05
N LEU A 153 -4.09 9.82 11.00
CA LEU A 153 -5.41 9.22 10.98
C LEU A 153 -5.40 7.81 10.36
N ILE A 154 -6.30 6.99 10.86
CA ILE A 154 -6.68 5.70 10.28
C ILE A 154 -8.21 5.67 10.25
N LYS A 155 -8.79 5.24 9.13
CA LYS A 155 -10.23 5.05 8.96
C LYS A 155 -10.50 3.71 8.30
N VAL A 156 -11.46 2.98 8.83
CA VAL A 156 -12.07 1.83 8.13
C VAL A 156 -13.25 2.34 7.31
N ASP A 157 -13.35 1.90 6.07
CA ASP A 157 -14.49 2.17 5.21
C ASP A 157 -14.99 0.88 4.57
N THR A 158 -16.27 0.83 4.25
CA THR A 158 -16.91 -0.31 3.59
C THR A 158 -17.36 0.10 2.20
N ILE A 159 -17.04 -0.73 1.22
CA ILE A 159 -17.43 -0.50 -0.17
C ILE A 159 -18.95 -0.65 -0.31
N GLY A 160 -19.60 0.41 -0.72
CA GLY A 160 -21.04 0.48 -0.93
C GLY A 160 -21.47 0.19 -2.38
#